data_2bcba2a342eb5a8424cad62c24046f28
#
_entry.id   2bcba2a342eb5a8424cad62c24046f28
#
_cell.length_a   1.000
_cell.length_b   1.000
_cell.length_c   1.000
_cell.angle_alpha   90.00
_cell.angle_beta   90.00
_cell.angle_gamma   90.00
#
_symmetry.space_group_name_H-M   'P 1'
#
loop_
_entity.id
_entity.type
_entity.pdbx_description
1 polymer ?
#
loop_
_entity_poly.entity_id
_entity_poly.type
_entity_poly.pdbx_seq_one_letter_code
_entity_poly.pdbx_strand_id
1 'polypeptide(L)'
;MSDPAYDNQAPQEQPQQQAPEGQAVPVYEQPEAETPQAPVASESVAAQPALSEQEALYEAPELETPAQAASDNEWQDEDVSNFRPVPRVAIQAFCESESVANTIDYASRDRRMAKAHLKVQLGGVNAAVEFYQTATTPNLILVESRLIGEELMTELAKLADVCDEGTNVVVIGFKNDVALYRDLISRGVAEYLVAPISMGDIMGVITTLFVDPDSAPLGNTIAFIGSKGGVGSSTIAHNVAWAISSNYESDVVLADLDLAFGTANIDFDRDPAQGVAEAVFSSDRIDETFLDRLLEKCTDHLSLLAAPSTLDREYDFDADDFTQLLDVAQKGTPNVIVDLPHIWTGWVRKTLASADKVVITATPDLASLRNTKNLIDTLAELRPNDGKPYLVLNQCDVPKRPEISIEEFTQPLDMQPSIIIPFDPALFGLASNNGQMISETDSKSEIAATFDTFAQILTDRREIEAPSKKTMGSILSKLSRKKSK
;
A
#
# COMPACT_ATOMS: atom_id res chain seq x y z
N MET A 1 -30.17 -5.16 -72.91
CA MET A 1 -31.59 -5.46 -72.72
C MET A 1 -31.84 -5.41 -71.20
N SER A 2 -32.61 -4.37 -70.86
CA SER A 2 -33.48 -4.24 -69.68
C SER A 2 -32.82 -4.05 -68.31
N ASP A 3 -32.64 -2.76 -67.95
CA ASP A 3 -32.62 -2.24 -66.57
C ASP A 3 -33.98 -2.49 -65.90
N PRO A 4 -34.02 -2.66 -64.56
CA PRO A 4 -35.22 -2.27 -63.84
C PRO A 4 -34.91 -1.08 -62.90
N ALA A 5 -35.85 -0.15 -62.97
CA ALA A 5 -36.01 1.14 -62.35
C ALA A 5 -35.90 1.12 -60.83
N TYR A 6 -35.16 2.13 -60.26
CA TYR A 6 -35.25 2.56 -58.87
C TYR A 6 -36.59 3.33 -58.68
N ASP A 7 -37.37 2.80 -57.73
CA ASP A 7 -38.60 3.44 -57.27
C ASP A 7 -38.27 4.33 -56.06
N ASN A 8 -38.52 5.60 -56.23
CA ASN A 8 -38.18 6.66 -55.29
C ASN A 8 -39.42 6.95 -54.43
N GLN A 9 -39.51 6.33 -53.23
CA GLN A 9 -40.58 6.67 -52.28
C GLN A 9 -40.05 7.58 -51.21
N ALA A 10 -40.61 8.78 -51.11
CA ALA A 10 -40.38 9.77 -50.07
C ALA A 10 -40.86 9.30 -48.69
N PRO A 11 -40.20 9.74 -47.58
CA PRO A 11 -40.62 9.35 -46.23
C PRO A 11 -41.91 10.09 -45.83
N GLN A 12 -42.87 9.32 -45.33
CA GLN A 12 -44.11 9.85 -44.73
C GLN A 12 -43.80 10.44 -43.34
N GLU A 13 -44.27 11.67 -43.15
CA GLU A 13 -44.28 12.39 -41.87
C GLU A 13 -45.18 11.66 -40.84
N GLN A 14 -44.61 11.31 -39.68
CA GLN A 14 -45.37 10.88 -38.51
C GLN A 14 -45.86 12.09 -37.70
N PRO A 15 -47.09 12.07 -37.16
CA PRO A 15 -47.66 13.20 -36.41
C PRO A 15 -47.00 13.37 -35.04
N GLN A 16 -46.64 14.62 -34.71
CA GLN A 16 -46.15 15.06 -33.42
C GLN A 16 -47.22 14.82 -32.34
N GLN A 17 -46.87 14.02 -31.31
CA GLN A 17 -47.63 13.92 -30.09
C GLN A 17 -47.30 15.13 -29.18
N GLN A 18 -48.35 15.86 -28.79
CA GLN A 18 -48.32 16.97 -27.83
C GLN A 18 -47.96 16.47 -26.45
N ALA A 19 -47.03 17.15 -25.79
CA ALA A 19 -46.67 16.95 -24.39
C ALA A 19 -47.85 17.43 -23.46
N PRO A 20 -48.10 16.74 -22.33
CA PRO A 20 -49.08 17.22 -21.35
C PRO A 20 -48.47 18.33 -20.47
N GLU A 21 -49.26 19.40 -20.30
CA GLU A 21 -48.96 20.51 -19.40
C GLU A 21 -49.07 20.08 -17.91
N GLY A 22 -48.09 20.56 -17.13
CA GLY A 22 -48.31 21.04 -15.76
C GLY A 22 -48.44 19.99 -14.67
N GLN A 23 -47.32 19.60 -14.08
CA GLN A 23 -47.28 19.31 -12.61
C GLN A 23 -46.17 20.10 -11.96
N ALA A 24 -46.57 20.92 -10.96
CA ALA A 24 -45.73 21.76 -10.15
C ALA A 24 -44.82 20.91 -9.26
N VAL A 25 -43.51 21.20 -9.29
CA VAL A 25 -42.51 20.63 -8.40
C VAL A 25 -42.65 21.29 -7.03
N PRO A 26 -42.69 20.53 -5.90
CA PRO A 26 -42.72 21.14 -4.56
C PRO A 26 -41.37 21.80 -4.26
N VAL A 27 -41.44 23.06 -3.89
CA VAL A 27 -40.32 23.85 -3.35
C VAL A 27 -40.06 23.36 -1.93
N TYR A 28 -38.88 22.81 -1.68
CA TYR A 28 -38.41 22.55 -0.33
C TYR A 28 -37.84 23.87 0.24
N GLU A 29 -38.50 24.39 1.27
CA GLU A 29 -37.98 25.46 2.12
C GLU A 29 -36.76 24.95 2.88
N GLN A 30 -35.66 25.69 2.77
CA GLN A 30 -34.48 25.49 3.59
C GLN A 30 -34.72 26.03 4.99
N PRO A 31 -34.33 25.34 6.08
CA PRO A 31 -34.41 25.91 7.42
C PRO A 31 -33.35 27.02 7.57
N GLU A 32 -33.78 28.15 8.12
CA GLU A 32 -32.95 29.30 8.45
C GLU A 32 -31.84 28.90 9.45
N ALA A 33 -30.63 29.36 9.18
CA ALA A 33 -29.48 29.19 10.06
C ALA A 33 -29.62 30.07 11.31
N GLU A 34 -29.71 29.44 12.48
CA GLU A 34 -29.62 30.12 13.77
C GLU A 34 -28.18 30.63 14.01
N THR A 35 -28.05 31.90 14.25
CA THR A 35 -26.84 32.61 14.68
C THR A 35 -26.49 32.25 16.13
N PRO A 36 -25.24 31.84 16.45
CA PRO A 36 -24.87 31.61 17.86
C PRO A 36 -24.70 32.95 18.59
N GLN A 37 -25.45 33.12 19.69
CA GLN A 37 -25.31 34.21 20.65
C GLN A 37 -24.03 34.02 21.49
N ALA A 38 -23.30 35.11 21.70
CA ALA A 38 -22.11 35.19 22.56
C ALA A 38 -22.52 35.01 24.04
N PRO A 39 -21.69 34.37 24.89
CA PRO A 39 -21.95 34.27 26.31
C PRO A 39 -21.65 35.57 27.04
N VAL A 40 -22.62 35.95 27.87
CA VAL A 40 -22.58 37.11 28.76
C VAL A 40 -21.67 36.80 29.95
N ALA A 41 -20.83 37.78 30.31
CA ALA A 41 -19.98 37.76 31.49
C ALA A 41 -20.84 37.81 32.77
N SER A 42 -20.51 36.99 33.78
CA SER A 42 -20.99 37.14 35.15
C SER A 42 -19.81 37.05 36.14
N GLU A 43 -19.54 38.18 36.69
CA GLU A 43 -19.34 38.52 38.11
C GLU A 43 -18.39 37.73 38.98
N SER A 44 -17.43 38.52 39.46
CA SER A 44 -16.51 38.37 40.57
C SER A 44 -17.16 37.88 41.86
N VAL A 45 -16.57 36.90 42.53
CA VAL A 45 -16.70 36.71 43.97
C VAL A 45 -15.36 36.64 44.67
N ALA A 46 -15.29 37.41 45.71
CA ALA A 46 -14.29 37.86 46.60
C ALA A 46 -13.28 36.86 47.15
N ALA A 47 -12.08 37.41 47.40
CA ALA A 47 -11.00 36.88 48.21
C ALA A 47 -11.32 36.83 49.69
N GLN A 48 -10.81 35.80 50.37
CA GLN A 48 -10.37 35.88 51.82
C GLN A 48 -9.71 34.57 52.25
N PRO A 49 -8.90 34.54 53.31
CA PRO A 49 -7.60 35.18 53.54
C PRO A 49 -6.47 34.14 53.80
N ALA A 50 -5.26 34.65 53.81
CA ALA A 50 -4.04 33.95 54.21
C ALA A 50 -4.09 33.51 55.69
N LEU A 51 -3.60 32.29 55.95
CA LEU A 51 -3.14 31.83 57.26
C LEU A 51 -1.67 31.44 57.16
N SER A 52 -0.97 31.94 58.11
CA SER A 52 0.44 32.05 58.45
C SER A 52 1.30 30.79 58.33
N GLU A 53 2.55 31.10 57.96
CA GLU A 53 3.76 30.31 58.15
C GLU A 53 3.85 29.70 59.56
N GLN A 54 4.19 28.41 59.63
CA GLN A 54 5.31 27.89 60.46
C GLN A 54 5.39 26.34 60.38
N GLU A 55 6.65 25.87 60.23
CA GLU A 55 7.19 24.53 60.55
C GLU A 55 6.81 23.39 59.59
N ALA A 56 7.72 22.67 59.00
CA ALA A 56 9.02 22.16 59.35
C ALA A 56 9.72 21.59 58.14
N LEU A 57 11.01 21.76 58.09
CA LEU A 57 11.94 21.09 57.19
C LEU A 57 11.80 19.56 57.28
N TYR A 58 11.34 18.96 56.21
CA TYR A 58 11.61 17.57 55.87
C TYR A 58 12.02 17.54 54.40
N GLU A 59 13.29 17.46 54.13
CA GLU A 59 13.82 17.14 52.81
C GLU A 59 13.37 15.71 52.44
N ALA A 60 12.35 15.61 51.60
CA ALA A 60 12.06 14.38 50.90
C ALA A 60 13.04 14.28 49.72
N PRO A 61 13.59 13.10 49.40
CA PRO A 61 14.45 12.93 48.26
C PRO A 61 13.62 13.23 46.99
N GLU A 62 14.20 14.01 46.09
CA GLU A 62 13.64 14.28 44.76
C GLU A 62 13.39 12.95 44.04
N LEU A 63 12.12 12.57 43.97
CA LEU A 63 11.65 11.58 43.04
C LEU A 63 11.77 12.22 41.65
N GLU A 64 12.76 11.81 40.89
CA GLU A 64 12.84 12.09 39.45
C GLU A 64 11.51 11.77 38.82
N THR A 65 10.85 12.80 38.33
CA THR A 65 9.58 12.67 37.56
C THR A 65 9.83 11.87 36.28
N PRO A 66 9.07 10.80 35.99
CA PRO A 66 9.24 10.00 34.77
C PRO A 66 8.68 10.69 33.52
N ALA A 67 8.84 12.00 33.40
CA ALA A 67 8.30 12.75 32.29
C ALA A 67 9.33 13.11 31.20
N GLN A 68 10.56 12.63 31.30
CA GLN A 68 11.62 12.88 30.33
C GLN A 68 12.18 11.62 29.64
N ALA A 69 11.66 10.43 29.93
CA ALA A 69 12.07 9.19 29.26
C ALA A 69 11.17 8.78 28.08
N ALA A 70 10.25 9.64 27.63
CA ALA A 70 9.29 9.33 26.58
C ALA A 70 9.57 10.02 25.24
N SER A 71 10.72 10.70 25.07
CA SER A 71 11.04 11.42 23.82
C SER A 71 12.23 10.88 23.03
N ASP A 72 12.90 9.81 23.49
CA ASP A 72 14.07 9.24 22.79
C ASP A 72 13.91 7.75 22.43
N ASN A 73 12.68 7.27 22.26
CA ASN A 73 12.43 6.06 21.47
C ASN A 73 12.40 6.47 19.99
N GLU A 74 13.55 6.85 19.44
CA GLU A 74 13.86 6.59 18.06
C GLU A 74 13.83 5.05 17.92
N TRP A 75 12.68 4.53 17.51
CA TRP A 75 12.58 3.19 16.96
C TRP A 75 13.55 3.20 15.78
N GLN A 76 14.72 2.59 15.97
CA GLN A 76 15.66 2.40 14.88
C GLN A 76 14.84 1.68 13.80
N ASP A 77 14.77 2.28 12.61
CA ASP A 77 14.18 1.72 11.41
C ASP A 77 14.90 0.41 11.11
N GLU A 78 14.50 -0.67 11.78
CA GLU A 78 14.85 -2.00 11.32
C GLU A 78 14.13 -2.17 10.00
N ASP A 79 14.91 -2.46 8.96
CA ASP A 79 14.39 -2.66 7.62
C ASP A 79 13.50 -3.91 7.60
N VAL A 80 12.21 -3.69 7.90
CA VAL A 80 11.19 -4.75 7.88
C VAL A 80 10.76 -5.12 6.45
N SER A 81 11.29 -4.43 5.43
CA SER A 81 10.93 -4.65 4.04
C SER A 81 11.21 -6.08 3.57
N ASN A 82 12.17 -6.75 4.18
CA ASN A 82 12.60 -8.11 3.84
C ASN A 82 11.74 -9.22 4.46
N PHE A 83 10.83 -8.92 5.39
CA PHE A 83 9.95 -9.93 5.95
C PHE A 83 8.84 -10.33 4.96
N ARG A 84 8.64 -11.63 4.83
CA ARG A 84 7.55 -12.19 4.02
C ARG A 84 6.19 -11.95 4.70
N PRO A 85 5.11 -11.76 3.92
CA PRO A 85 3.76 -11.72 4.47
C PRO A 85 3.44 -12.96 5.28
N VAL A 86 2.89 -12.75 6.47
CA VAL A 86 2.49 -13.83 7.39
C VAL A 86 1.22 -14.50 6.87
N PRO A 87 1.12 -15.84 6.89
CA PRO A 87 -0.09 -16.54 6.48
C PRO A 87 -1.24 -16.30 7.47
N ARG A 88 -2.42 -16.85 7.18
CA ARG A 88 -3.54 -16.81 8.12
C ARG A 88 -3.19 -17.57 9.38
N VAL A 89 -2.97 -16.84 10.46
CA VAL A 89 -2.60 -17.39 11.78
C VAL A 89 -3.30 -16.60 12.87
N ALA A 90 -3.81 -17.31 13.88
CA ALA A 90 -4.36 -16.69 15.08
C ALA A 90 -3.26 -16.53 16.12
N ILE A 91 -3.12 -15.34 16.67
CA ILE A 91 -2.08 -14.95 17.65
C ILE A 91 -2.74 -14.24 18.82
N GLN A 92 -2.39 -14.64 20.04
CA GLN A 92 -2.83 -13.97 21.25
C GLN A 92 -1.61 -13.59 22.09
N ALA A 93 -1.51 -12.31 22.43
CA ALA A 93 -0.45 -11.80 23.28
C ALA A 93 -0.98 -11.47 24.69
N PHE A 94 -0.24 -11.85 25.73
CA PHE A 94 -0.50 -11.53 27.13
C PHE A 94 0.69 -10.78 27.69
N CYS A 95 0.55 -9.47 27.86
CA CYS A 95 1.62 -8.57 28.23
C CYS A 95 1.52 -8.11 29.69
N GLU A 96 2.65 -7.99 30.38
CA GLU A 96 2.71 -7.38 31.72
C GLU A 96 2.90 -5.87 31.64
N SER A 97 3.50 -5.37 30.55
CA SER A 97 3.79 -3.95 30.36
C SER A 97 3.06 -3.37 29.16
N GLU A 98 2.67 -2.09 29.28
CA GLU A 98 2.08 -1.34 28.17
C GLU A 98 3.08 -1.15 27.01
N SER A 99 4.37 -1.06 27.30
CA SER A 99 5.42 -0.90 26.30
C SER A 99 5.44 -2.08 25.32
N VAL A 100 5.50 -3.31 25.85
CA VAL A 100 5.48 -4.53 25.01
C VAL A 100 4.13 -4.67 24.29
N ALA A 101 3.03 -4.39 25.01
CA ALA A 101 1.69 -4.44 24.40
C ALA A 101 1.57 -3.49 23.20
N ASN A 102 2.06 -2.26 23.32
CA ASN A 102 2.03 -1.26 22.25
C ASN A 102 2.93 -1.68 21.07
N THR A 103 4.10 -2.25 21.30
CA THR A 103 4.98 -2.75 20.23
C THR A 103 4.30 -3.86 19.43
N ILE A 104 3.65 -4.79 20.10
CA ILE A 104 2.93 -5.91 19.47
C ILE A 104 1.70 -5.40 18.71
N ASP A 105 0.94 -4.47 19.30
CA ASP A 105 -0.21 -3.85 18.62
C ASP A 105 0.24 -3.07 17.38
N TYR A 106 1.36 -2.34 17.47
CA TYR A 106 1.95 -1.65 16.33
C TYR A 106 2.36 -2.63 15.21
N ALA A 107 3.04 -3.73 15.56
CA ALA A 107 3.41 -4.77 14.60
C ALA A 107 2.17 -5.40 13.92
N SER A 108 1.04 -5.53 14.65
CA SER A 108 -0.20 -6.09 14.09
C SER A 108 -0.82 -5.27 12.96
N ARG A 109 -0.49 -3.98 12.89
CA ARG A 109 -1.00 -3.04 11.88
C ARG A 109 -0.16 -3.03 10.60
N ASP A 110 0.95 -3.74 10.59
CA ASP A 110 1.78 -3.87 9.39
C ASP A 110 1.05 -4.65 8.30
N ARG A 111 1.22 -4.24 7.03
CA ARG A 111 0.59 -4.90 5.88
C ARG A 111 0.96 -6.39 5.76
N ARG A 112 2.16 -6.76 6.19
CA ARG A 112 2.64 -8.15 6.17
C ARG A 112 1.91 -9.02 7.18
N MET A 113 1.32 -8.40 8.21
CA MET A 113 0.47 -9.03 9.21
C MET A 113 -1.02 -9.03 8.86
N ALA A 114 -1.42 -8.48 7.70
CA ALA A 114 -2.82 -8.29 7.31
C ALA A 114 -3.67 -9.58 7.32
N LYS A 115 -3.04 -10.74 7.16
CA LYS A 115 -3.71 -12.06 7.21
C LYS A 115 -3.65 -12.71 8.60
N ALA A 116 -2.83 -12.19 9.51
CA ALA A 116 -2.75 -12.67 10.88
C ALA A 116 -3.84 -12.03 11.73
N HIS A 117 -4.43 -12.83 12.63
CA HIS A 117 -5.42 -12.33 13.59
C HIS A 117 -4.77 -12.22 14.96
N LEU A 118 -4.22 -11.05 15.28
CA LEU A 118 -3.50 -10.79 16.51
C LEU A 118 -4.39 -10.02 17.50
N LYS A 119 -4.45 -10.51 18.75
CA LYS A 119 -5.09 -9.84 19.88
C LYS A 119 -4.10 -9.64 21.00
N VAL A 120 -4.17 -8.49 21.67
CA VAL A 120 -3.31 -8.15 22.82
C VAL A 120 -4.15 -7.99 24.07
N GLN A 121 -3.70 -8.61 25.17
CA GLN A 121 -4.29 -8.49 26.52
C GLN A 121 -3.19 -8.20 27.54
N LEU A 122 -3.54 -7.52 28.62
CA LEU A 122 -2.65 -7.33 29.77
C LEU A 122 -2.81 -8.51 30.75
N GLY A 123 -1.72 -8.85 31.48
CA GLY A 123 -1.74 -9.82 32.57
C GLY A 123 -0.71 -10.94 32.51
N GLY A 124 0.16 -10.97 31.51
CA GLY A 124 1.28 -11.91 31.41
C GLY A 124 0.87 -13.39 31.39
N VAL A 125 1.80 -14.28 31.79
CA VAL A 125 1.61 -15.75 31.73
C VAL A 125 0.43 -16.22 32.59
N ASN A 126 0.19 -15.62 33.75
CA ASN A 126 -0.89 -16.02 34.65
C ASN A 126 -2.27 -15.76 34.03
N ALA A 127 -2.45 -14.62 33.35
CA ALA A 127 -3.68 -14.32 32.65
C ALA A 127 -3.90 -15.26 31.47
N ALA A 128 -2.83 -15.68 30.78
CA ALA A 128 -2.92 -16.68 29.72
C ALA A 128 -3.43 -18.02 30.26
N VAL A 129 -2.87 -18.50 31.37
CA VAL A 129 -3.30 -19.75 32.03
C VAL A 129 -4.78 -19.67 32.42
N GLU A 130 -5.21 -18.59 33.07
CA GLU A 130 -6.62 -18.42 33.48
C GLU A 130 -7.56 -18.38 32.26
N PHE A 131 -7.18 -17.67 31.22
CA PHE A 131 -7.98 -17.52 30.00
C PHE A 131 -8.19 -18.86 29.29
N TYR A 132 -7.14 -19.67 29.14
CA TYR A 132 -7.21 -20.91 28.40
C TYR A 132 -7.73 -22.11 29.22
N GLN A 133 -8.07 -21.92 30.50
CA GLN A 133 -8.86 -22.93 31.20
C GLN A 133 -10.25 -23.17 30.59
N THR A 134 -10.78 -22.16 29.85
CA THR A 134 -12.13 -22.22 29.30
C THR A 134 -12.20 -21.91 27.80
N ALA A 135 -11.11 -21.46 27.19
CA ALA A 135 -11.04 -21.08 25.79
C ALA A 135 -10.08 -22.02 25.04
N THR A 136 -10.29 -22.20 23.72
CA THR A 136 -9.34 -22.87 22.82
C THR A 136 -8.12 -22.01 22.56
N THR A 137 -6.96 -22.61 22.41
CA THR A 137 -5.72 -21.89 22.16
C THR A 137 -5.54 -21.54 20.67
N PRO A 138 -4.89 -20.40 20.36
CA PRO A 138 -4.57 -20.00 18.99
C PRO A 138 -3.32 -20.76 18.48
N ASN A 139 -2.90 -20.44 17.26
CA ASN A 139 -1.67 -21.01 16.70
C ASN A 139 -0.40 -20.52 17.43
N LEU A 140 -0.44 -19.29 17.97
CA LEU A 140 0.68 -18.67 18.67
C LEU A 140 0.19 -17.91 19.90
N ILE A 141 0.84 -18.16 21.02
CA ILE A 141 0.71 -17.38 22.26
C ILE A 141 2.02 -16.64 22.52
N LEU A 142 1.96 -15.34 22.63
CA LEU A 142 3.08 -14.49 23.10
C LEU A 142 2.84 -14.17 24.57
N VAL A 143 3.75 -14.49 25.45
CA VAL A 143 3.63 -14.18 26.87
C VAL A 143 4.80 -13.36 27.37
N GLU A 144 4.52 -12.18 27.89
CA GLU A 144 5.52 -11.40 28.62
C GLU A 144 5.57 -11.86 30.07
N SER A 145 6.77 -12.06 30.62
CA SER A 145 6.94 -12.41 32.02
C SER A 145 8.21 -11.83 32.63
N ARG A 146 8.07 -11.25 33.82
CA ARG A 146 9.19 -10.83 34.67
C ARG A 146 9.67 -11.92 35.60
N LEU A 147 8.99 -13.05 35.65
CA LEU A 147 9.40 -14.20 36.43
C LEU A 147 10.72 -14.77 35.89
N ILE A 148 11.53 -15.36 36.77
CA ILE A 148 12.80 -15.95 36.42
C ILE A 148 12.97 -17.33 37.09
N GLY A 149 13.81 -18.18 36.48
CA GLY A 149 14.18 -19.47 37.05
C GLY A 149 12.97 -20.42 37.21
N GLU A 150 12.89 -21.08 38.37
CA GLU A 150 11.85 -22.09 38.62
C GLU A 150 10.42 -21.55 38.66
N GLU A 151 10.24 -20.29 39.06
CA GLU A 151 8.92 -19.65 39.08
C GLU A 151 8.36 -19.51 37.64
N LEU A 152 9.17 -19.03 36.71
CA LEU A 152 8.80 -18.95 35.28
C LEU A 152 8.47 -20.35 34.73
N MET A 153 9.33 -21.34 35.03
CA MET A 153 9.13 -22.70 34.54
C MET A 153 7.83 -23.33 35.08
N THR A 154 7.48 -23.03 36.33
CA THR A 154 6.24 -23.51 36.94
C THR A 154 5.00 -22.92 36.27
N GLU A 155 5.01 -21.62 35.97
CA GLU A 155 3.88 -20.96 35.31
C GLU A 155 3.77 -21.39 33.82
N LEU A 156 4.88 -21.57 33.12
CA LEU A 156 4.89 -22.09 31.75
C LEU A 156 4.41 -23.55 31.69
N ALA A 157 4.73 -24.37 32.70
CA ALA A 157 4.18 -25.72 32.77
C ALA A 157 2.65 -25.71 32.92
N LYS A 158 2.11 -24.82 33.77
CA LYS A 158 0.63 -24.67 33.88
C LYS A 158 0.01 -24.18 32.56
N LEU A 159 0.70 -23.30 31.82
CA LEU A 159 0.25 -22.88 30.50
C LEU A 159 0.25 -24.03 29.51
N ALA A 160 1.30 -24.84 29.52
CA ALA A 160 1.40 -26.02 28.66
C ALA A 160 0.28 -27.05 28.93
N ASP A 161 -0.13 -27.21 30.20
CA ASP A 161 -1.22 -28.11 30.58
C ASP A 161 -2.61 -27.73 30.02
N VAL A 162 -2.78 -26.46 29.68
CA VAL A 162 -4.04 -25.90 29.10
C VAL A 162 -3.96 -25.61 27.62
N CYS A 163 -2.79 -25.75 26.99
CA CYS A 163 -2.60 -25.56 25.56
C CYS A 163 -3.04 -26.77 24.73
N ASP A 164 -3.71 -26.48 23.61
CA ASP A 164 -4.01 -27.46 22.59
C ASP A 164 -2.74 -27.93 21.87
N GLU A 165 -2.74 -29.17 21.34
CA GLU A 165 -1.62 -29.69 20.56
C GLU A 165 -1.37 -28.82 19.29
N GLY A 166 -0.14 -28.42 19.06
CA GLY A 166 0.26 -27.58 17.94
C GLY A 166 0.26 -26.06 18.20
N THR A 167 -0.10 -25.62 19.42
CA THR A 167 0.06 -24.23 19.82
C THR A 167 1.53 -23.94 20.12
N ASN A 168 2.08 -22.92 19.45
CA ASN A 168 3.40 -22.39 19.75
C ASN A 168 3.33 -21.36 20.89
N VAL A 169 4.34 -21.37 21.76
CA VAL A 169 4.47 -20.37 22.84
C VAL A 169 5.80 -19.65 22.68
N VAL A 170 5.74 -18.32 22.65
CA VAL A 170 6.91 -17.43 22.65
C VAL A 170 6.92 -16.65 23.96
N VAL A 171 8.06 -16.63 24.62
CA VAL A 171 8.22 -15.92 25.89
C VAL A 171 9.01 -14.64 25.67
N ILE A 172 8.49 -13.53 26.18
CA ILE A 172 9.15 -12.23 26.20
C ILE A 172 9.61 -11.97 27.63
N GLY A 173 10.91 -12.02 27.86
CA GLY A 173 11.50 -11.81 29.18
C GLY A 173 12.45 -10.64 29.23
N PHE A 174 13.10 -10.42 30.38
CA PHE A 174 13.97 -9.27 30.62
C PHE A 174 15.43 -9.66 30.84
N LYS A 175 15.73 -10.95 30.83
CA LYS A 175 17.06 -11.46 31.14
C LYS A 175 17.71 -12.03 29.87
N ASN A 176 18.78 -11.39 29.43
CA ASN A 176 19.63 -11.92 28.38
C ASN A 176 20.57 -12.98 28.93
N ASP A 177 20.13 -14.23 28.95
CA ASP A 177 20.85 -15.38 29.54
C ASP A 177 20.74 -16.60 28.63
N VAL A 178 21.86 -17.01 28.07
CA VAL A 178 21.93 -18.17 27.13
C VAL A 178 21.53 -19.49 27.80
N ALA A 179 21.77 -19.64 29.13
CA ALA A 179 21.36 -20.85 29.82
C ALA A 179 19.84 -20.90 29.98
N LEU A 180 19.22 -19.78 30.34
CA LEU A 180 17.75 -19.64 30.38
C LEU A 180 17.13 -19.91 29.00
N TYR A 181 17.68 -19.31 27.96
CA TYR A 181 17.23 -19.50 26.58
C TYR A 181 17.21 -21.00 26.21
N ARG A 182 18.34 -21.69 26.41
CA ARG A 182 18.45 -23.12 26.09
C ARG A 182 17.51 -24.01 26.91
N ASP A 183 17.30 -23.69 28.19
CA ASP A 183 16.37 -24.43 29.03
C ASP A 183 14.92 -24.26 28.55
N LEU A 184 14.49 -23.04 28.21
CA LEU A 184 13.17 -22.76 27.66
C LEU A 184 12.91 -23.52 26.33
N ILE A 185 13.85 -23.42 25.38
CA ILE A 185 13.73 -24.12 24.10
C ILE A 185 13.70 -25.63 24.28
N SER A 186 14.53 -26.18 25.19
CA SER A 186 14.55 -27.63 25.47
C SER A 186 13.24 -28.15 26.07
N ARG A 187 12.44 -27.29 26.68
CA ARG A 187 11.13 -27.60 27.27
C ARG A 187 9.97 -27.35 26.32
N GLY A 188 10.23 -26.94 25.07
CA GLY A 188 9.21 -26.79 24.05
C GLY A 188 8.69 -25.35 23.86
N VAL A 189 9.30 -24.34 24.49
CA VAL A 189 9.07 -22.95 24.13
C VAL A 189 9.61 -22.71 22.70
N ALA A 190 8.79 -22.11 21.83
CA ALA A 190 9.16 -21.95 20.44
C ALA A 190 10.26 -20.90 20.23
N GLU A 191 10.24 -19.81 21.01
CA GLU A 191 11.27 -18.76 20.98
C GLU A 191 11.25 -17.94 22.28
N TYR A 192 12.38 -17.30 22.60
CA TYR A 192 12.52 -16.41 23.74
C TYR A 192 13.09 -15.07 23.29
N LEU A 193 12.31 -14.02 23.46
CA LEU A 193 12.70 -12.64 23.16
C LEU A 193 13.10 -11.89 24.44
N VAL A 194 14.04 -10.96 24.32
CA VAL A 194 14.50 -10.14 25.44
C VAL A 194 14.01 -8.71 25.25
N ALA A 195 13.18 -8.24 26.18
CA ALA A 195 12.69 -6.85 26.17
C ALA A 195 13.85 -5.85 26.44
N PRO A 196 13.85 -4.65 25.82
CA PRO A 196 12.80 -4.12 24.92
C PRO A 196 12.81 -4.84 23.56
N ILE A 197 11.64 -5.18 23.05
CA ILE A 197 11.46 -5.82 21.76
C ILE A 197 11.12 -4.78 20.68
N SER A 198 11.58 -5.03 19.48
CA SER A 198 11.22 -4.27 18.28
C SER A 198 10.08 -4.91 17.50
N MET A 199 9.53 -4.18 16.53
CA MET A 199 8.59 -4.74 15.55
C MET A 199 9.27 -5.84 14.72
N GLY A 200 10.54 -5.65 14.34
CA GLY A 200 11.34 -6.63 13.60
C GLY A 200 11.50 -7.94 14.36
N ASP A 201 11.72 -7.91 15.69
CA ASP A 201 11.77 -9.12 16.51
C ASP A 201 10.47 -9.91 16.46
N ILE A 202 9.33 -9.23 16.60
CA ILE A 202 8.00 -9.88 16.54
C ILE A 202 7.75 -10.49 15.18
N MET A 203 7.98 -9.72 14.11
CA MET A 203 7.76 -10.20 12.74
C MET A 203 8.73 -11.32 12.37
N GLY A 204 9.98 -11.23 12.81
CA GLY A 204 11.01 -12.25 12.58
C GLY A 204 10.60 -13.58 13.18
N VAL A 205 10.16 -13.59 14.44
CA VAL A 205 9.68 -14.80 15.12
C VAL A 205 8.45 -15.40 14.43
N ILE A 206 7.44 -14.57 14.14
CA ILE A 206 6.22 -15.06 13.47
C ILE A 206 6.54 -15.62 12.08
N THR A 207 7.38 -14.93 11.31
CA THR A 207 7.81 -15.40 9.99
C THR A 207 8.58 -16.74 10.11
N THR A 208 9.49 -16.86 11.06
CA THR A 208 10.27 -18.09 11.28
C THR A 208 9.38 -19.28 11.66
N LEU A 209 8.32 -19.05 12.44
CA LEU A 209 7.43 -20.11 12.91
C LEU A 209 6.39 -20.54 11.88
N PHE A 210 5.94 -19.64 11.01
CA PHE A 210 4.76 -19.90 10.17
C PHE A 210 4.99 -19.75 8.67
N VAL A 211 6.14 -19.23 8.23
CA VAL A 211 6.49 -19.17 6.81
C VAL A 211 7.50 -20.29 6.52
N ASP A 212 7.15 -21.15 5.59
CA ASP A 212 8.05 -22.22 5.16
C ASP A 212 9.30 -21.63 4.51
N PRO A 213 10.50 -21.87 5.05
CA PRO A 213 11.75 -21.35 4.50
C PRO A 213 12.03 -21.87 3.09
N ASP A 214 11.54 -23.04 2.74
CA ASP A 214 11.71 -23.69 1.44
C ASP A 214 10.62 -23.26 0.42
N SER A 215 9.61 -22.50 0.83
CA SER A 215 8.61 -21.96 -0.10
C SER A 215 9.26 -20.99 -1.08
N ALA A 216 8.82 -21.03 -2.34
CA ALA A 216 9.25 -20.04 -3.33
C ALA A 216 9.02 -18.60 -2.82
N PRO A 217 9.92 -17.66 -3.10
CA PRO A 217 9.70 -16.27 -2.74
C PRO A 217 8.44 -15.75 -3.44
N LEU A 218 7.62 -14.99 -2.71
CA LEU A 218 6.49 -14.29 -3.32
C LEU A 218 7.03 -13.21 -4.28
N GLY A 219 6.34 -13.02 -5.39
CA GLY A 219 6.64 -11.92 -6.31
C GLY A 219 6.33 -10.55 -5.71
N ASN A 220 6.97 -9.53 -6.23
CA ASN A 220 6.74 -8.14 -5.84
C ASN A 220 5.49 -7.60 -6.54
N THR A 221 4.56 -7.02 -5.80
CA THR A 221 3.43 -6.26 -6.34
C THR A 221 3.79 -4.78 -6.41
N ILE A 222 3.73 -4.20 -7.61
CA ILE A 222 4.04 -2.79 -7.86
C ILE A 222 2.78 -2.12 -8.38
N ALA A 223 2.14 -1.29 -7.55
CA ALA A 223 0.91 -0.60 -7.90
C ALA A 223 1.19 0.80 -8.48
N PHE A 224 0.57 1.10 -9.61
CA PHE A 224 0.65 2.38 -10.29
C PHE A 224 -0.65 3.15 -10.14
N ILE A 225 -0.57 4.42 -9.75
CA ILE A 225 -1.73 5.31 -9.67
C ILE A 225 -1.38 6.71 -10.17
N GLY A 226 -2.31 7.32 -10.90
CA GLY A 226 -2.18 8.71 -11.32
C GLY A 226 -2.63 9.69 -10.24
N SER A 227 -1.94 10.81 -10.07
CA SER A 227 -2.40 11.92 -9.19
C SER A 227 -3.68 12.59 -9.69
N LYS A 228 -3.98 12.45 -10.98
CA LYS A 228 -5.24 12.82 -11.65
C LYS A 228 -5.39 12.04 -12.96
N GLY A 229 -6.56 12.08 -13.55
CA GLY A 229 -6.79 11.52 -14.89
C GLY A 229 -5.90 12.18 -15.94
N GLY A 230 -5.39 11.37 -16.89
CA GLY A 230 -4.60 11.83 -18.03
C GLY A 230 -3.12 12.14 -17.74
N VAL A 231 -2.60 11.83 -16.57
CA VAL A 231 -1.15 11.98 -16.26
C VAL A 231 -0.27 10.91 -16.89
N GLY A 232 -0.87 9.84 -17.45
CA GLY A 232 -0.16 8.76 -18.14
C GLY A 232 0.31 7.63 -17.24
N SER A 233 -0.36 7.36 -16.10
CA SER A 233 -0.01 6.29 -15.17
C SER A 233 0.02 4.93 -15.86
N SER A 234 -1.02 4.57 -16.61
CA SER A 234 -1.13 3.33 -17.38
C SER A 234 0.03 3.20 -18.39
N THR A 235 0.27 4.24 -19.16
CA THR A 235 1.41 4.25 -20.12
C THR A 235 2.74 3.95 -19.44
N ILE A 236 2.96 4.49 -18.23
CA ILE A 236 4.18 4.24 -17.47
C ILE A 236 4.20 2.81 -16.94
N ALA A 237 3.10 2.32 -16.38
CA ALA A 237 2.96 0.94 -15.90
C ALA A 237 3.27 -0.08 -17.01
N HIS A 238 2.68 0.12 -18.20
CA HIS A 238 2.86 -0.74 -19.36
C HIS A 238 4.31 -0.76 -19.86
N ASN A 239 4.94 0.41 -20.00
CA ASN A 239 6.33 0.49 -20.42
C ASN A 239 7.32 -0.07 -19.37
N VAL A 240 7.02 0.06 -18.07
CA VAL A 240 7.79 -0.56 -17.00
C VAL A 240 7.65 -2.09 -17.02
N ALA A 241 6.43 -2.61 -17.17
CA ALA A 241 6.18 -4.04 -17.30
C ALA A 241 6.97 -4.64 -18.47
N TRP A 242 6.94 -3.95 -19.62
CA TRP A 242 7.74 -4.31 -20.78
C TRP A 242 9.25 -4.27 -20.49
N ALA A 243 9.75 -3.21 -19.88
CA ALA A 243 11.18 -3.07 -19.59
C ALA A 243 11.69 -4.16 -18.64
N ILE A 244 10.88 -4.54 -17.61
CA ILE A 244 11.24 -5.64 -16.71
C ILE A 244 11.28 -6.96 -17.45
N SER A 245 10.28 -7.29 -18.25
CA SER A 245 10.18 -8.56 -18.95
C SER A 245 11.22 -8.71 -20.05
N SER A 246 11.45 -7.65 -20.84
CA SER A 246 12.30 -7.71 -22.03
C SER A 246 13.77 -7.55 -21.73
N ASN A 247 14.15 -6.70 -20.75
CA ASN A 247 15.55 -6.41 -20.48
C ASN A 247 16.17 -7.34 -19.44
N TYR A 248 15.34 -7.98 -18.59
CA TYR A 248 15.81 -8.82 -17.47
C TYR A 248 15.33 -10.27 -17.56
N GLU A 249 14.60 -10.63 -18.61
CA GLU A 249 14.03 -11.98 -18.78
C GLU A 249 13.30 -12.44 -17.48
N SER A 250 12.66 -11.50 -16.79
CA SER A 250 11.94 -11.75 -15.55
C SER A 250 10.45 -11.77 -15.83
N ASP A 251 9.77 -12.82 -15.38
CA ASP A 251 8.34 -12.96 -15.63
C ASP A 251 7.56 -11.85 -14.95
N VAL A 252 6.61 -11.28 -15.69
CA VAL A 252 5.74 -10.18 -15.28
C VAL A 252 4.30 -10.52 -15.60
N VAL A 253 3.42 -10.32 -14.63
CA VAL A 253 1.98 -10.19 -14.88
C VAL A 253 1.61 -8.71 -14.78
N LEU A 254 1.07 -8.16 -15.85
CA LEU A 254 0.43 -6.85 -15.85
C LEU A 254 -1.08 -7.02 -15.66
N ALA A 255 -1.61 -6.54 -14.54
CA ALA A 255 -3.03 -6.53 -14.23
C ALA A 255 -3.60 -5.12 -14.44
N ASP A 256 -4.45 -4.96 -15.46
CA ASP A 256 -5.18 -3.72 -15.73
C ASP A 256 -6.48 -3.72 -14.91
N LEU A 257 -6.47 -3.02 -13.79
CA LEU A 257 -7.60 -2.92 -12.88
C LEU A 257 -8.51 -1.71 -13.18
N ASP A 258 -8.30 -0.99 -14.26
CA ASP A 258 -9.28 -0.02 -14.77
C ASP A 258 -10.35 -0.74 -15.61
N LEU A 259 -11.25 -1.47 -14.94
CA LEU A 259 -12.23 -2.35 -15.60
C LEU A 259 -13.15 -1.60 -16.56
N ALA A 260 -13.33 -0.31 -16.36
CA ALA A 260 -14.22 0.49 -17.20
C ALA A 260 -13.50 1.08 -18.42
N PHE A 261 -12.25 1.49 -18.27
CA PHE A 261 -11.54 2.26 -19.29
C PHE A 261 -10.08 1.83 -19.48
N GLY A 262 -9.72 0.63 -19.03
CA GLY A 262 -8.39 0.06 -19.21
C GLY A 262 -8.04 -0.09 -20.70
N THR A 263 -6.77 0.14 -21.01
CA THR A 263 -6.29 0.16 -22.42
C THR A 263 -5.10 -0.76 -22.65
N ALA A 264 -4.73 -1.57 -21.65
CA ALA A 264 -3.56 -2.43 -21.77
C ALA A 264 -3.66 -3.41 -22.95
N ASN A 265 -4.85 -3.93 -23.23
CA ASN A 265 -5.11 -4.78 -24.38
C ASN A 265 -4.80 -4.08 -25.72
N ILE A 266 -5.11 -2.78 -25.83
CA ILE A 266 -4.84 -1.97 -27.02
C ILE A 266 -3.33 -1.67 -27.12
N ASP A 267 -2.72 -1.27 -26.01
CA ASP A 267 -1.30 -0.88 -25.95
C ASP A 267 -0.36 -2.06 -26.26
N PHE A 268 -0.80 -3.31 -26.03
CA PHE A 268 -0.06 -4.53 -26.35
C PHE A 268 -0.56 -5.25 -27.62
N ASP A 269 -1.50 -4.67 -28.38
CA ASP A 269 -2.12 -5.26 -29.57
C ASP A 269 -2.66 -6.68 -29.29
N ARG A 270 -3.47 -6.81 -28.23
CA ARG A 270 -4.11 -8.04 -27.79
C ARG A 270 -5.62 -7.87 -27.66
N ASP A 271 -6.37 -8.96 -27.90
CA ASP A 271 -7.82 -8.98 -27.76
C ASP A 271 -8.26 -10.22 -26.95
N PRO A 272 -7.93 -10.29 -25.66
CA PRO A 272 -8.29 -11.42 -24.82
C PRO A 272 -9.81 -11.49 -24.59
N ALA A 273 -10.37 -12.70 -24.69
CA ALA A 273 -11.80 -12.93 -24.48
C ALA A 273 -12.21 -12.89 -22.99
N GLN A 274 -11.27 -13.01 -22.07
CA GLN A 274 -11.46 -13.05 -20.62
C GLN A 274 -10.32 -12.29 -19.95
N GLY A 275 -10.53 -11.84 -18.71
CA GLY A 275 -9.53 -11.08 -17.99
C GLY A 275 -9.87 -10.86 -16.52
N VAL A 276 -9.60 -9.65 -16.02
CA VAL A 276 -9.77 -9.27 -14.60
C VAL A 276 -11.20 -9.48 -14.12
N ALA A 277 -12.21 -9.14 -14.94
CA ALA A 277 -13.61 -9.25 -14.52
C ALA A 277 -13.98 -10.71 -14.20
N GLU A 278 -13.60 -11.66 -15.05
CA GLU A 278 -13.85 -13.09 -14.81
C GLU A 278 -13.13 -13.59 -13.58
N ALA A 279 -11.90 -13.09 -13.34
CA ALA A 279 -11.14 -13.40 -12.13
C ALA A 279 -11.89 -12.95 -10.88
N VAL A 280 -12.28 -11.68 -10.81
CA VAL A 280 -12.91 -11.10 -9.62
C VAL A 280 -14.29 -11.68 -9.35
N PHE A 281 -15.14 -11.83 -10.39
CA PHE A 281 -16.46 -12.44 -10.21
C PHE A 281 -16.43 -13.94 -9.89
N SER A 282 -15.29 -14.60 -10.02
CA SER A 282 -15.06 -16.00 -9.65
C SER A 282 -14.09 -16.16 -8.49
N SER A 283 -14.00 -15.18 -7.59
CA SER A 283 -13.01 -15.09 -6.52
C SER A 283 -12.85 -16.39 -5.71
N ASP A 284 -13.93 -17.08 -5.36
CA ASP A 284 -13.91 -18.35 -4.62
C ASP A 284 -13.17 -19.49 -5.35
N ARG A 285 -12.88 -19.34 -6.64
CA ARG A 285 -12.27 -20.37 -7.50
C ARG A 285 -10.92 -19.98 -8.05
N ILE A 286 -10.40 -18.81 -7.67
CA ILE A 286 -9.10 -18.36 -8.18
C ILE A 286 -8.00 -19.24 -7.59
N ASP A 287 -7.37 -20.02 -8.46
CA ASP A 287 -6.12 -20.71 -8.24
C ASP A 287 -5.13 -20.39 -9.39
N GLU A 288 -3.91 -20.86 -9.30
CA GLU A 288 -2.89 -20.63 -10.31
C GLU A 288 -3.34 -21.14 -11.69
N THR A 289 -3.98 -22.29 -11.76
CA THR A 289 -4.46 -22.90 -13.02
C THR A 289 -5.57 -22.06 -13.66
N PHE A 290 -6.45 -21.48 -12.84
CA PHE A 290 -7.52 -20.62 -13.35
C PHE A 290 -6.95 -19.27 -13.81
N LEU A 291 -6.03 -18.68 -13.04
CA LEU A 291 -5.35 -17.46 -13.43
C LEU A 291 -4.59 -17.62 -14.75
N ASP A 292 -3.83 -18.70 -14.92
CA ASP A 292 -3.09 -18.99 -16.16
C ASP A 292 -3.99 -19.02 -17.41
N ARG A 293 -5.25 -19.38 -17.28
CA ARG A 293 -6.22 -19.37 -18.40
C ARG A 293 -6.71 -17.98 -18.75
N LEU A 294 -6.69 -17.05 -17.81
CA LEU A 294 -7.13 -15.67 -17.99
C LEU A 294 -6.01 -14.77 -18.49
N LEU A 295 -4.74 -15.24 -18.33
CA LEU A 295 -3.58 -14.49 -18.78
C LEU A 295 -3.37 -14.60 -20.27
N GLU A 296 -3.31 -13.47 -20.95
CA GLU A 296 -2.93 -13.35 -22.35
C GLU A 296 -1.42 -13.11 -22.48
N LYS A 297 -0.71 -13.96 -23.22
CA LYS A 297 0.75 -13.81 -23.41
C LYS A 297 1.06 -12.70 -24.41
N CYS A 298 1.73 -11.66 -23.93
CA CYS A 298 2.27 -10.60 -24.79
C CYS A 298 3.67 -10.94 -25.32
N THR A 299 4.53 -11.51 -24.45
CA THR A 299 5.88 -12.00 -24.79
C THR A 299 6.16 -13.31 -24.04
N ASP A 300 7.39 -13.85 -24.16
CA ASP A 300 7.78 -15.03 -23.39
C ASP A 300 7.78 -14.78 -21.87
N HIS A 301 7.99 -13.51 -21.44
CA HIS A 301 8.10 -13.11 -20.05
C HIS A 301 7.07 -12.06 -19.62
N LEU A 302 6.08 -11.70 -20.46
CA LEU A 302 5.04 -10.75 -20.12
C LEU A 302 3.68 -11.35 -20.42
N SER A 303 2.87 -11.46 -19.39
CA SER A 303 1.46 -11.85 -19.48
C SER A 303 0.56 -10.71 -19.03
N LEU A 304 -0.54 -10.52 -19.73
CA LEU A 304 -1.53 -9.48 -19.48
C LEU A 304 -2.80 -10.10 -18.88
N LEU A 305 -3.26 -9.56 -17.76
CA LEU A 305 -4.59 -9.75 -17.26
C LEU A 305 -5.40 -8.49 -17.58
N ALA A 306 -6.11 -8.52 -18.72
CA ALA A 306 -6.72 -7.35 -19.31
C ALA A 306 -8.01 -6.92 -18.62
N ALA A 307 -8.29 -5.63 -18.66
CA ALA A 307 -9.61 -5.09 -18.37
C ALA A 307 -10.62 -5.51 -19.47
N PRO A 308 -11.94 -5.55 -19.16
CA PRO A 308 -12.97 -5.82 -20.15
C PRO A 308 -12.98 -4.81 -21.30
N SER A 309 -13.29 -5.27 -22.51
CA SER A 309 -13.42 -4.39 -23.69
C SER A 309 -14.80 -3.74 -23.83
N THR A 310 -15.76 -4.06 -22.93
CA THR A 310 -17.15 -3.61 -23.02
C THR A 310 -17.63 -3.02 -21.70
N LEU A 311 -18.59 -2.09 -21.78
CA LEU A 311 -19.26 -1.47 -20.62
C LEU A 311 -20.65 -2.09 -20.40
N ASP A 312 -20.76 -3.40 -20.49
CA ASP A 312 -22.03 -4.12 -20.35
C ASP A 312 -22.42 -4.40 -18.88
N ARG A 313 -21.56 -4.06 -17.94
CA ARG A 313 -21.76 -4.26 -16.51
C ARG A 313 -21.36 -3.03 -15.70
N GLU A 314 -21.94 -2.90 -14.53
CA GLU A 314 -21.45 -2.00 -13.48
C GLU A 314 -20.36 -2.73 -12.69
N TYR A 315 -19.28 -2.01 -12.42
CA TYR A 315 -18.14 -2.52 -11.67
C TYR A 315 -18.09 -1.87 -10.28
N ASP A 316 -18.94 -2.39 -9.38
CA ASP A 316 -18.94 -2.00 -7.95
C ASP A 316 -18.32 -3.14 -7.14
N PHE A 317 -17.21 -2.87 -6.49
CA PHE A 317 -16.40 -3.85 -5.81
C PHE A 317 -16.19 -3.51 -4.35
N ASP A 318 -16.22 -4.54 -3.50
CA ASP A 318 -15.83 -4.45 -2.12
C ASP A 318 -14.30 -4.34 -1.96
N ALA A 319 -13.87 -3.94 -0.78
CA ALA A 319 -12.45 -3.69 -0.50
C ALA A 319 -11.56 -4.92 -0.71
N ASP A 320 -12.11 -6.12 -0.56
CA ASP A 320 -11.35 -7.38 -0.57
C ASP A 320 -11.37 -8.13 -1.91
N ASP A 321 -12.17 -7.68 -2.88
CA ASP A 321 -12.45 -8.44 -4.11
C ASP A 321 -11.21 -8.75 -4.94
N PHE A 322 -10.21 -7.86 -4.94
CA PHE A 322 -8.97 -8.06 -5.69
C PHE A 322 -7.88 -8.78 -4.88
N THR A 323 -8.08 -8.98 -3.57
CA THR A 323 -7.02 -9.51 -2.69
C THR A 323 -6.58 -10.90 -3.09
N GLN A 324 -7.53 -11.81 -3.34
CA GLN A 324 -7.20 -13.19 -3.69
C GLN A 324 -6.55 -13.30 -5.07
N LEU A 325 -7.00 -12.49 -6.04
CA LEU A 325 -6.40 -12.41 -7.37
C LEU A 325 -4.92 -12.04 -7.29
N LEU A 326 -4.60 -10.97 -6.58
CA LEU A 326 -3.22 -10.49 -6.42
C LEU A 326 -2.36 -11.47 -5.63
N ASP A 327 -2.91 -12.11 -4.60
CA ASP A 327 -2.24 -13.16 -3.83
C ASP A 327 -1.83 -14.37 -4.69
N VAL A 328 -2.70 -14.80 -5.62
CA VAL A 328 -2.40 -15.91 -6.53
C VAL A 328 -1.38 -15.50 -7.58
N ALA A 329 -1.51 -14.28 -8.12
CA ALA A 329 -0.54 -13.75 -9.08
C ALA A 329 0.88 -13.65 -8.49
N GLN A 330 1.02 -13.18 -7.25
CA GLN A 330 2.32 -13.10 -6.55
C GLN A 330 2.98 -14.46 -6.31
N LYS A 331 2.21 -15.53 -6.17
CA LYS A 331 2.78 -16.87 -5.95
C LYS A 331 3.42 -17.45 -7.19
N GLY A 332 2.83 -17.17 -8.35
CA GLY A 332 3.27 -17.72 -9.64
C GLY A 332 4.24 -16.85 -10.41
N THR A 333 4.42 -15.56 -10.04
CA THR A 333 5.15 -14.59 -10.88
C THR A 333 6.03 -13.68 -10.04
N PRO A 334 7.31 -13.49 -10.41
CA PRO A 334 8.25 -12.63 -9.68
C PRO A 334 7.83 -11.16 -9.59
N ASN A 335 7.13 -10.63 -10.59
CA ASN A 335 6.68 -9.24 -10.61
C ASN A 335 5.23 -9.15 -11.06
N VAL A 336 4.40 -8.51 -10.25
CA VAL A 336 3.00 -8.20 -10.56
C VAL A 336 2.86 -6.68 -10.65
N ILE A 337 2.67 -6.18 -11.85
CA ILE A 337 2.40 -4.76 -12.10
C ILE A 337 0.89 -4.56 -12.06
N VAL A 338 0.44 -3.65 -11.23
CA VAL A 338 -0.99 -3.35 -11.04
C VAL A 338 -1.25 -1.93 -11.52
N ASP A 339 -1.97 -1.80 -12.62
CA ASP A 339 -2.43 -0.50 -13.11
C ASP A 339 -3.79 -0.16 -12.49
N LEU A 340 -3.84 0.93 -11.73
CA LEU A 340 -5.01 1.36 -10.97
C LEU A 340 -5.70 2.56 -11.63
N PRO A 341 -7.04 2.54 -11.73
CA PRO A 341 -7.79 3.69 -12.18
C PRO A 341 -7.62 4.88 -11.25
N HIS A 342 -7.78 6.09 -11.78
CA HIS A 342 -7.78 7.30 -10.96
C HIS A 342 -9.12 7.48 -10.25
N ILE A 343 -9.42 6.60 -9.31
CA ILE A 343 -10.59 6.64 -8.42
C ILE A 343 -10.14 6.38 -6.98
N TRP A 344 -10.97 6.78 -6.00
CA TRP A 344 -10.67 6.55 -4.59
C TRP A 344 -11.76 5.72 -3.92
N THR A 345 -11.68 4.42 -4.09
CA THR A 345 -12.61 3.42 -3.54
C THR A 345 -11.94 2.57 -2.47
N GLY A 346 -12.73 1.77 -1.75
CA GLY A 346 -12.23 0.86 -0.71
C GLY A 346 -11.18 -0.12 -1.25
N TRP A 347 -11.43 -0.72 -2.41
CA TRP A 347 -10.53 -1.69 -3.02
C TRP A 347 -9.23 -1.07 -3.56
N VAL A 348 -9.28 0.14 -4.17
CA VAL A 348 -8.06 0.85 -4.59
C VAL A 348 -7.19 1.18 -3.39
N ARG A 349 -7.80 1.72 -2.32
CA ARG A 349 -7.10 2.01 -1.07
C ARG A 349 -6.44 0.76 -0.50
N LYS A 350 -7.15 -0.38 -0.49
CA LYS A 350 -6.61 -1.65 0.02
C LYS A 350 -5.50 -2.19 -0.86
N THR A 351 -5.64 -2.14 -2.18
CA THR A 351 -4.58 -2.55 -3.12
C THR A 351 -3.30 -1.73 -2.92
N LEU A 352 -3.42 -0.40 -2.80
CA LEU A 352 -2.29 0.48 -2.51
C LEU A 352 -1.65 0.19 -1.13
N ALA A 353 -2.47 -0.14 -0.13
CA ALA A 353 -1.99 -0.48 1.21
C ALA A 353 -1.23 -1.82 1.22
N SER A 354 -1.64 -2.80 0.42
CA SER A 354 -1.06 -4.15 0.40
C SER A 354 0.11 -4.31 -0.58
N ALA A 355 0.22 -3.46 -1.61
CA ALA A 355 1.29 -3.53 -2.61
C ALA A 355 2.68 -3.38 -1.99
N ASP A 356 3.70 -4.08 -2.53
CA ASP A 356 5.07 -3.96 -2.05
C ASP A 356 5.66 -2.59 -2.38
N LYS A 357 5.38 -2.09 -3.58
CA LYS A 357 5.82 -0.77 -4.05
C LYS A 357 4.63 0.00 -4.63
N VAL A 358 4.63 1.31 -4.42
CA VAL A 358 3.62 2.20 -4.99
C VAL A 358 4.31 3.27 -5.83
N VAL A 359 3.81 3.46 -7.05
CA VAL A 359 4.27 4.48 -7.99
C VAL A 359 3.15 5.50 -8.19
N ILE A 360 3.45 6.77 -7.92
CA ILE A 360 2.53 7.89 -8.16
C ILE A 360 3.02 8.65 -9.38
N THR A 361 2.17 8.72 -10.41
CA THR A 361 2.44 9.51 -11.61
C THR A 361 1.78 10.88 -11.50
N ALA A 362 2.53 11.93 -11.75
CA ALA A 362 2.07 13.31 -11.69
C ALA A 362 2.57 14.12 -12.88
N THR A 363 1.91 15.23 -13.19
CA THR A 363 2.35 16.28 -14.11
C THR A 363 2.73 17.54 -13.34
N PRO A 364 3.63 18.42 -13.85
CA PRO A 364 4.13 19.59 -13.11
C PRO A 364 3.08 20.72 -13.05
N ASP A 365 1.98 20.51 -12.33
CA ASP A 365 0.91 21.48 -12.10
C ASP A 365 0.34 21.38 -10.68
N LEU A 366 -0.37 22.44 -10.22
CA LEU A 366 -0.88 22.55 -8.85
C LEU A 366 -1.89 21.47 -8.46
N ALA A 367 -2.72 21.01 -9.40
CA ALA A 367 -3.72 19.99 -9.11
C ALA A 367 -3.02 18.64 -8.85
N SER A 368 -2.03 18.28 -9.69
CA SER A 368 -1.19 17.12 -9.48
C SER A 368 -0.41 17.22 -8.17
N LEU A 369 0.21 18.37 -7.87
CA LEU A 369 0.95 18.57 -6.62
C LEU A 369 0.08 18.33 -5.39
N ARG A 370 -1.11 18.97 -5.34
CA ARG A 370 -2.04 18.77 -4.21
C ARG A 370 -2.45 17.32 -4.04
N ASN A 371 -2.83 16.66 -5.14
CA ASN A 371 -3.31 15.29 -5.08
C ASN A 371 -2.17 14.30 -4.75
N THR A 372 -0.96 14.53 -5.29
CA THR A 372 0.23 13.76 -4.94
C THR A 372 0.53 13.87 -3.43
N LYS A 373 0.46 15.10 -2.86
CA LYS A 373 0.65 15.30 -1.42
C LYS A 373 -0.39 14.51 -0.62
N ASN A 374 -1.66 14.59 -0.99
CA ASN A 374 -2.73 13.84 -0.32
C ASN A 374 -2.51 12.32 -0.39
N LEU A 375 -2.08 11.80 -1.56
CA LEU A 375 -1.77 10.37 -1.71
C LEU A 375 -0.59 9.96 -0.83
N ILE A 376 0.48 10.74 -0.79
CA ILE A 376 1.66 10.46 0.04
C ILE A 376 1.28 10.45 1.53
N ASP A 377 0.55 11.47 2.00
CA ASP A 377 0.14 11.57 3.41
C ASP A 377 -0.77 10.40 3.80
N THR A 378 -1.74 10.05 2.95
CA THR A 378 -2.62 8.90 3.19
C THR A 378 -1.85 7.58 3.18
N LEU A 379 -0.90 7.40 2.26
CA LEU A 379 -0.08 6.19 2.22
C LEU A 379 0.84 6.07 3.44
N ALA A 380 1.37 7.18 3.96
CA ALA A 380 2.15 7.18 5.19
C ALA A 380 1.32 6.71 6.40
N GLU A 381 0.03 7.03 6.45
CA GLU A 381 -0.88 6.52 7.50
C GLU A 381 -1.25 5.04 7.29
N LEU A 382 -1.45 4.61 6.04
CA LEU A 382 -1.85 3.23 5.71
C LEU A 382 -0.68 2.24 5.79
N ARG A 383 0.54 2.73 5.58
CA ARG A 383 1.78 1.96 5.45
C ARG A 383 2.91 2.60 6.26
N PRO A 384 2.74 2.74 7.58
CA PRO A 384 3.68 3.50 8.41
C PRO A 384 5.10 2.92 8.44
N ASN A 385 5.25 1.63 8.11
CA ASN A 385 6.52 0.90 8.18
C ASN A 385 7.14 0.65 6.79
N ASP A 386 6.56 1.23 5.74
CA ASP A 386 7.11 1.12 4.38
C ASP A 386 7.75 2.45 3.95
N GLY A 387 8.66 2.37 2.98
CA GLY A 387 9.27 3.56 2.38
C GLY A 387 8.25 4.45 1.65
N LYS A 388 8.64 5.69 1.39
CA LYS A 388 7.83 6.62 0.59
C LYS A 388 7.55 6.03 -0.80
N PRO A 389 6.40 6.34 -1.42
CA PRO A 389 6.10 5.89 -2.79
C PRO A 389 7.11 6.47 -3.80
N TYR A 390 7.24 5.83 -4.94
CA TYR A 390 8.04 6.33 -6.06
C TYR A 390 7.26 7.41 -6.80
N LEU A 391 7.88 8.56 -7.04
CA LEU A 391 7.27 9.67 -7.77
C LEU A 391 7.78 9.72 -9.22
N VAL A 392 6.87 9.71 -10.17
CA VAL A 392 7.16 9.94 -11.59
C VAL A 392 6.58 11.29 -12.00
N LEU A 393 7.44 12.22 -12.46
CA LEU A 393 6.99 13.43 -13.10
C LEU A 393 6.96 13.22 -14.62
N ASN A 394 5.75 13.18 -15.17
CA ASN A 394 5.49 12.93 -16.58
C ASN A 394 5.05 14.18 -17.31
N GLN A 395 5.16 14.18 -18.63
CA GLN A 395 4.77 15.28 -19.51
C GLN A 395 5.42 16.60 -19.10
N CYS A 396 6.70 16.58 -18.74
CA CYS A 396 7.46 17.78 -18.43
C CYS A 396 7.86 18.53 -19.69
N ASP A 397 8.01 19.83 -19.60
CA ASP A 397 8.43 20.71 -20.69
C ASP A 397 7.43 20.76 -21.88
N VAL A 398 6.13 20.73 -21.61
CA VAL A 398 5.10 20.90 -22.66
C VAL A 398 5.21 22.31 -23.26
N PRO A 399 5.39 22.44 -24.57
CA PRO A 399 5.56 23.76 -25.21
C PRO A 399 4.40 24.70 -24.88
N LYS A 400 4.72 25.90 -24.39
CA LYS A 400 3.77 26.98 -24.04
C LYS A 400 2.82 26.66 -22.86
N ARG A 401 2.95 25.52 -22.18
CA ARG A 401 2.22 25.25 -20.94
C ARG A 401 2.99 25.87 -19.77
N PRO A 402 2.37 26.73 -18.95
CA PRO A 402 2.96 27.12 -17.67
C PRO A 402 3.09 25.89 -16.78
N GLU A 403 4.27 25.63 -16.26
CA GLU A 403 4.56 24.51 -15.39
C GLU A 403 5.14 25.02 -14.07
N ILE A 404 4.90 24.28 -12.99
CA ILE A 404 5.59 24.46 -11.73
C ILE A 404 7.00 23.87 -11.91
N SER A 405 8.02 24.53 -11.42
CA SER A 405 9.38 23.99 -11.45
C SER A 405 9.47 22.68 -10.64
N ILE A 406 10.42 21.83 -10.98
CA ILE A 406 10.61 20.56 -10.27
C ILE A 406 10.89 20.82 -8.79
N GLU A 407 11.68 21.84 -8.46
CA GLU A 407 11.98 22.25 -7.09
C GLU A 407 10.72 22.67 -6.33
N GLU A 408 9.86 23.50 -6.94
CA GLU A 408 8.60 23.94 -6.34
C GLU A 408 7.61 22.79 -6.18
N PHE A 409 7.65 21.80 -7.07
CA PHE A 409 6.80 20.60 -6.95
C PHE A 409 7.27 19.67 -5.83
N THR A 410 8.57 19.47 -5.69
CA THR A 410 9.17 18.47 -4.79
C THR A 410 9.33 18.96 -3.35
N GLN A 411 9.55 20.26 -3.15
CA GLN A 411 9.75 20.85 -1.83
C GLN A 411 8.61 20.55 -0.83
N PRO A 412 7.31 20.73 -1.17
CA PRO A 412 6.21 20.41 -0.25
C PRO A 412 6.02 18.92 0.01
N LEU A 413 6.56 18.06 -0.86
CA LEU A 413 6.46 16.62 -0.76
C LEU A 413 7.58 16.00 0.07
N ASP A 414 8.64 16.76 0.34
CA ASP A 414 9.88 16.28 0.97
C ASP A 414 10.39 14.99 0.30
N MET A 415 10.37 14.96 -1.02
CA MET A 415 10.87 13.84 -1.83
C MET A 415 11.28 14.31 -3.22
N GLN A 416 12.18 13.54 -3.86
CA GLN A 416 12.60 13.77 -5.23
C GLN A 416 11.88 12.81 -6.18
N PRO A 417 11.65 13.18 -7.45
CA PRO A 417 11.13 12.25 -8.44
C PRO A 417 12.14 11.15 -8.70
N SER A 418 11.64 9.92 -8.76
CA SER A 418 12.43 8.75 -9.14
C SER A 418 12.87 8.82 -10.60
N ILE A 419 11.97 9.29 -11.47
CA ILE A 419 12.23 9.60 -12.87
C ILE A 419 11.44 10.83 -13.32
N ILE A 420 11.93 11.47 -14.39
CA ILE A 420 11.29 12.58 -15.07
C ILE A 420 11.17 12.25 -16.55
N ILE A 421 9.97 12.32 -17.09
CA ILE A 421 9.68 12.00 -18.50
C ILE A 421 9.27 13.30 -19.22
N PRO A 422 10.02 13.73 -20.24
CA PRO A 422 9.66 14.90 -21.03
C PRO A 422 8.44 14.62 -21.92
N PHE A 423 7.73 15.66 -22.29
CA PHE A 423 6.62 15.58 -23.22
C PHE A 423 7.13 15.33 -24.65
N ASP A 424 6.86 14.16 -25.19
CA ASP A 424 7.15 13.80 -26.58
C ASP A 424 5.90 13.19 -27.25
N PRO A 425 4.97 14.02 -27.75
CA PRO A 425 3.71 13.53 -28.33
C PRO A 425 3.92 12.74 -29.61
N ALA A 426 5.05 12.92 -30.32
CA ALA A 426 5.33 12.18 -31.53
C ALA A 426 5.71 10.72 -31.21
N LEU A 427 6.59 10.53 -30.24
CA LEU A 427 7.03 9.19 -29.83
C LEU A 427 5.89 8.42 -29.13
N PHE A 428 5.26 9.03 -28.14
CA PHE A 428 4.17 8.38 -27.40
C PHE A 428 2.95 8.14 -28.29
N GLY A 429 2.57 9.09 -29.16
CA GLY A 429 1.46 8.92 -30.07
C GLY A 429 1.71 7.85 -31.13
N LEU A 430 2.94 7.72 -31.63
CA LEU A 430 3.31 6.66 -32.58
C LEU A 430 3.26 5.28 -31.89
N ALA A 431 3.83 5.16 -30.71
CA ALA A 431 3.84 3.92 -29.94
C ALA A 431 2.41 3.44 -29.64
N SER A 432 1.57 4.30 -29.04
CA SER A 432 0.18 3.97 -28.70
C SER A 432 -0.67 3.61 -29.93
N ASN A 433 -0.55 4.35 -31.03
CA ASN A 433 -1.32 4.03 -32.25
C ASN A 433 -0.90 2.72 -32.93
N ASN A 434 0.30 2.24 -32.67
CA ASN A 434 0.81 0.99 -33.20
C ASN A 434 0.62 -0.20 -32.25
N GLY A 435 0.10 -0.01 -31.03
CA GLY A 435 0.10 -1.04 -30.00
C GLY A 435 1.50 -1.51 -29.63
N GLN A 436 2.43 -0.57 -29.47
CA GLN A 436 3.84 -0.82 -29.21
C GLN A 436 4.32 -0.04 -27.98
N MET A 437 5.30 -0.59 -27.29
CA MET A 437 5.97 0.14 -26.22
C MET A 437 7.02 1.12 -26.77
N ILE A 438 7.42 2.08 -25.94
CA ILE A 438 8.39 3.12 -26.34
C ILE A 438 9.71 2.51 -26.83
N SER A 439 10.20 1.48 -26.14
CA SER A 439 11.46 0.80 -26.51
C SER A 439 11.35 -0.01 -27.81
N GLU A 440 10.18 -0.46 -28.21
CA GLU A 440 9.93 -1.10 -29.49
C GLU A 440 9.91 -0.06 -30.62
N THR A 441 9.29 1.09 -30.36
CA THR A 441 9.18 2.19 -31.33
C THR A 441 10.53 2.87 -31.56
N ASP A 442 11.27 3.20 -30.48
CA ASP A 442 12.62 3.77 -30.51
C ASP A 442 13.46 3.32 -29.31
N SER A 443 14.15 2.19 -29.45
CA SER A 443 15.00 1.64 -28.38
C SER A 443 16.21 2.49 -28.01
N LYS A 444 16.53 3.54 -28.80
CA LYS A 444 17.64 4.46 -28.54
C LYS A 444 17.21 5.79 -27.96
N SER A 445 15.92 5.99 -27.76
CA SER A 445 15.42 7.22 -27.16
C SER A 445 15.85 7.37 -25.71
N GLU A 446 16.06 8.61 -25.26
CA GLU A 446 16.37 8.89 -23.85
C GLU A 446 15.18 8.45 -22.94
N ILE A 447 13.96 8.42 -23.47
CA ILE A 447 12.77 7.98 -22.74
C ILE A 447 12.78 6.46 -22.53
N ALA A 448 13.17 5.67 -23.54
CA ALA A 448 13.35 4.22 -23.39
C ALA A 448 14.40 3.89 -22.31
N ALA A 449 15.54 4.59 -22.31
CA ALA A 449 16.56 4.45 -21.28
C ALA A 449 16.08 4.87 -19.88
N THR A 450 15.12 5.83 -19.80
CA THR A 450 14.50 6.24 -18.55
C THR A 450 13.61 5.14 -17.98
N PHE A 451 12.81 4.48 -18.83
CA PHE A 451 12.01 3.32 -18.42
C PHE A 451 12.89 2.14 -17.96
N ASP A 452 14.00 1.86 -18.66
CA ASP A 452 14.95 0.83 -18.23
C ASP A 452 15.53 1.15 -16.85
N THR A 453 15.99 2.39 -16.64
CA THR A 453 16.47 2.83 -15.33
C THR A 453 15.42 2.68 -14.24
N PHE A 454 14.17 3.02 -14.53
CA PHE A 454 13.09 2.91 -13.55
C PHE A 454 12.74 1.44 -13.24
N ALA A 455 12.74 0.58 -14.24
CA ALA A 455 12.58 -0.86 -14.06
C ALA A 455 13.68 -1.44 -13.15
N GLN A 456 14.94 -0.98 -13.27
CA GLN A 456 16.02 -1.38 -12.37
C GLN A 456 15.77 -0.96 -10.93
N ILE A 457 15.29 0.27 -10.70
CA ILE A 457 14.95 0.78 -9.37
C ILE A 457 13.82 -0.05 -8.77
N LEU A 458 12.76 -0.30 -9.52
CA LEU A 458 11.58 -1.02 -9.04
C LEU A 458 11.84 -2.51 -8.79
N THR A 459 12.86 -3.10 -9.42
CA THR A 459 13.28 -4.49 -9.20
C THR A 459 14.50 -4.64 -8.27
N ASP A 460 14.86 -3.59 -7.52
CA ASP A 460 15.99 -3.54 -6.57
C ASP A 460 17.36 -3.89 -7.21
N ARG A 461 17.47 -3.71 -8.52
CA ARG A 461 18.73 -3.90 -9.26
C ARG A 461 19.61 -2.66 -9.23
N ARG A 462 19.06 -1.52 -8.86
CA ARG A 462 19.73 -0.23 -8.73
C ARG A 462 19.11 0.58 -7.59
N GLU A 463 19.97 1.11 -6.73
CA GLU A 463 19.54 2.08 -5.72
C GLU A 463 19.20 3.43 -6.35
N ILE A 464 18.29 4.18 -5.74
CA ILE A 464 18.02 5.57 -6.11
C ILE A 464 19.23 6.39 -5.69
N GLU A 465 20.07 6.76 -6.66
CA GLU A 465 21.13 7.73 -6.40
C GLU A 465 20.47 9.07 -6.05
N ALA A 466 20.69 9.57 -4.84
CA ALA A 466 20.33 10.94 -4.49
C ALA A 466 20.94 11.88 -5.55
N PRO A 467 20.15 12.78 -6.17
CA PRO A 467 20.62 13.60 -7.27
C PRO A 467 21.83 14.40 -6.79
N SER A 468 23.00 14.02 -7.27
CA SER A 468 24.20 14.84 -7.02
C SER A 468 23.94 16.19 -7.70
N LYS A 469 24.24 17.29 -7.01
CA LYS A 469 24.09 18.66 -7.58
C LYS A 469 24.76 18.82 -8.96
N LYS A 470 25.65 17.90 -9.37
CA LYS A 470 26.29 17.87 -10.66
C LYS A 470 25.42 17.24 -11.78
N THR A 471 24.57 16.26 -11.46
CA THR A 471 23.74 15.55 -12.46
C THR A 471 22.55 16.42 -12.87
N MET A 472 21.93 17.15 -11.94
CA MET A 472 20.88 18.10 -12.25
C MET A 472 21.36 19.25 -13.16
N GLY A 473 22.58 19.77 -12.92
CA GLY A 473 23.20 20.77 -13.80
C GLY A 473 23.50 20.23 -15.21
N SER A 474 23.76 18.95 -15.37
CA SER A 474 24.02 18.31 -16.66
C SER A 474 22.75 18.11 -17.49
N ILE A 475 21.67 17.70 -16.89
CA ILE A 475 20.36 17.52 -17.54
C ILE A 475 19.78 18.91 -17.94
N LEU A 476 19.80 19.88 -17.03
CA LEU A 476 19.36 21.25 -17.29
C LEU A 476 20.24 21.95 -18.34
N SER A 477 21.56 21.72 -18.36
CA SER A 477 22.45 22.32 -19.35
C SER A 477 22.28 21.73 -20.75
N LYS A 478 21.89 20.45 -20.87
CA LYS A 478 21.56 19.83 -22.16
C LYS A 478 20.22 20.32 -22.70
N LEU A 479 19.25 20.54 -21.83
CA LEU A 479 17.93 21.11 -22.20
C LEU A 479 18.03 22.59 -22.61
N SER A 480 18.88 23.38 -21.95
CA SER A 480 19.08 24.81 -22.32
C SER A 480 19.83 25.00 -23.63
N ARG A 481 20.71 24.06 -24.03
CA ARG A 481 21.43 24.13 -25.31
C ARG A 481 20.55 23.85 -26.54
N LYS A 482 19.41 23.17 -26.38
CA LYS A 482 18.46 22.93 -27.49
C LYS A 482 17.55 24.14 -27.79
N LYS A 483 17.51 25.17 -26.92
CA LYS A 483 16.76 26.41 -27.14
C LYS A 483 17.53 27.49 -27.94
N SER A 484 18.77 27.23 -28.34
CA SER A 484 19.65 28.21 -29.04
C SER A 484 20.02 27.81 -30.47
N LYS A 485 19.16 27.01 -31.15
CA LYS A 485 19.29 26.78 -32.60
C LYS A 485 17.95 26.95 -33.29
#